data_bd0f9fc1a95743d238186c707d54bff8
#
_entry.id   bd0f9fc1a95743d238186c707d54bff8
#
_cell.length_a   1.000
_cell.length_b   1.000
_cell.length_c   1.000
_cell.angle_alpha   90.00
_cell.angle_beta   90.00
_cell.angle_gamma   90.00
#
_symmetry.space_group_name_H-M   'P 1'
#
loop_
_entity.id
_entity.type
_entity.pdbx_description
1 polymer ?
#
loop_
_entity_poly.entity_id
_entity_poly.type
_entity_poly.pdbx_seq_one_letter_code
_entity_poly.pdbx_strand_id
1 'polypeptide(L)'
;MSVTYSDSGKSTLERICVYCASSTKSHPEYRDSARETGRLLAEHGSEIIYGGGSVGSMGALADGALEAGGSVTGVLPEFMDELEWSHKGLTELQVVSTMHQRKQQMIENSDGIIALPGGSGTFEELMEALTWKRLALYRNPIVLLNTRGYFDAFQAMMEQASNEHFMHCEHLRMWTTVSRPSELVPALLQSDDWDSERLHLAVQ
;
A
#
# COMPACT_ATOMS: atom_id res chain seq x y z
N MET A 1 14.75 -22.39 0.92
CA MET A 1 13.80 -22.58 -0.21
C MET A 1 14.17 -21.54 -1.25
N SER A 2 14.56 -21.96 -2.44
CA SER A 2 14.96 -21.07 -3.54
C SER A 2 13.69 -20.52 -4.19
N VAL A 3 13.50 -19.22 -4.10
CA VAL A 3 12.47 -18.51 -4.87
C VAL A 3 12.93 -18.45 -6.32
N THR A 4 12.25 -19.16 -7.20
CA THR A 4 12.48 -19.08 -8.64
C THR A 4 11.81 -17.82 -9.17
N TYR A 5 12.59 -16.82 -9.55
CA TYR A 5 12.12 -15.66 -10.31
C TYR A 5 11.91 -16.07 -11.77
N SER A 6 10.69 -15.89 -12.27
CA SER A 6 10.42 -15.98 -13.71
C SER A 6 10.94 -14.73 -14.41
N ASP A 7 11.89 -14.91 -15.31
CA ASP A 7 12.47 -13.87 -16.17
C ASP A 7 11.51 -13.61 -17.35
N SER A 8 10.48 -12.80 -17.15
CA SER A 8 9.66 -12.26 -18.25
C SER A 8 9.11 -10.89 -17.82
N GLY A 9 9.75 -9.84 -18.32
CA GLY A 9 9.42 -8.46 -18.02
C GLY A 9 7.98 -8.07 -18.36
N LYS A 10 7.16 -8.05 -17.33
CA LYS A 10 6.02 -7.22 -16.93
C LYS A 10 5.49 -7.84 -15.65
N SER A 11 5.65 -7.16 -14.54
CA SER A 11 4.99 -7.58 -13.30
C SER A 11 3.48 -7.60 -13.55
N THR A 12 2.88 -8.77 -13.44
CA THR A 12 1.42 -8.88 -13.35
C THR A 12 1.02 -8.26 -12.02
N LEU A 13 0.10 -7.30 -12.03
CA LEU A 13 -0.45 -6.70 -10.81
C LEU A 13 -1.62 -7.57 -10.31
N GLU A 14 -1.31 -8.80 -9.89
CA GLU A 14 -2.35 -9.74 -9.43
C GLU A 14 -2.89 -9.35 -8.07
N ARG A 15 -2.01 -8.85 -7.17
CA ARG A 15 -2.35 -8.57 -5.78
C ARG A 15 -1.73 -7.27 -5.30
N ILE A 16 -2.57 -6.31 -4.89
CA ILE A 16 -2.15 -4.97 -4.47
C ILE A 16 -2.44 -4.78 -2.98
N CYS A 17 -1.39 -4.48 -2.22
CA CYS A 17 -1.53 -4.06 -0.82
C CYS A 17 -1.95 -2.59 -0.74
N VAL A 18 -2.99 -2.27 0.05
CA VAL A 18 -3.46 -0.90 0.20
C VAL A 18 -3.48 -0.49 1.68
N TYR A 19 -2.66 0.51 2.01
CA TYR A 19 -2.66 1.16 3.33
C TYR A 19 -3.61 2.36 3.31
N CYS A 20 -4.53 2.44 4.25
CA CYS A 20 -5.50 3.53 4.35
C CYS A 20 -6.08 3.68 5.75
N ALA A 21 -6.85 4.74 5.98
CA ALA A 21 -7.39 5.08 7.30
C ALA A 21 -8.75 4.45 7.58
N SER A 22 -9.01 4.14 8.86
CA SER A 22 -10.32 3.77 9.39
C SER A 22 -11.15 4.98 9.88
N SER A 23 -10.60 6.20 9.89
CA SER A 23 -11.30 7.38 10.40
C SER A 23 -12.54 7.73 9.57
N THR A 24 -13.68 7.89 10.25
CA THR A 24 -14.93 8.34 9.64
C THR A 24 -15.07 9.88 9.62
N LYS A 25 -14.18 10.59 10.33
CA LYS A 25 -14.23 12.06 10.50
C LYS A 25 -13.35 12.80 9.49
N SER A 26 -12.59 12.09 8.65
CA SER A 26 -11.79 12.67 7.59
C SER A 26 -12.66 13.32 6.52
N HIS A 27 -12.08 14.23 5.73
CA HIS A 27 -12.79 14.89 4.63
C HIS A 27 -13.39 13.82 3.67
N PRO A 28 -14.66 13.99 3.19
CA PRO A 28 -15.34 13.00 2.35
C PRO A 28 -14.53 12.55 1.13
N GLU A 29 -13.83 13.46 0.47
CA GLU A 29 -13.01 13.22 -0.71
C GLU A 29 -11.97 12.09 -0.52
N TYR A 30 -11.47 11.89 0.70
CA TYR A 30 -10.56 10.76 0.98
C TYR A 30 -11.26 9.41 0.88
N ARG A 31 -12.52 9.33 1.33
CA ARG A 31 -13.33 8.11 1.19
C ARG A 31 -13.77 7.88 -0.25
N ASP A 32 -14.11 8.96 -0.96
CA ASP A 32 -14.49 8.89 -2.38
C ASP A 32 -13.30 8.41 -3.22
N SER A 33 -12.10 8.93 -2.98
CA SER A 33 -10.86 8.48 -3.62
C SER A 33 -10.51 7.03 -3.27
N ALA A 34 -10.78 6.58 -2.03
CA ALA A 34 -10.56 5.21 -1.62
C ALA A 34 -11.54 4.25 -2.32
N ARG A 35 -12.83 4.59 -2.40
CA ARG A 35 -13.84 3.81 -3.14
C ARG A 35 -13.48 3.68 -4.61
N GLU A 36 -13.09 4.79 -5.23
CA GLU A 36 -12.67 4.81 -6.63
C GLU A 36 -11.41 3.98 -6.86
N THR A 37 -10.44 4.02 -5.93
CA THR A 37 -9.25 3.16 -5.97
C THR A 37 -9.65 1.68 -5.95
N GLY A 38 -10.56 1.29 -5.06
CA GLY A 38 -11.06 -0.08 -4.98
C GLY A 38 -11.70 -0.54 -6.29
N ARG A 39 -12.59 0.29 -6.84
CA ARG A 39 -13.26 0.02 -8.12
C ARG A 39 -12.25 -0.18 -9.26
N LEU A 40 -11.27 0.72 -9.41
CA LEU A 40 -10.29 0.68 -10.49
C LEU A 40 -9.35 -0.53 -10.39
N LEU A 41 -8.94 -0.94 -9.18
CA LEU A 41 -8.14 -2.14 -8.98
C LEU A 41 -8.93 -3.40 -9.33
N ALA A 42 -10.21 -3.47 -8.95
CA ALA A 42 -11.09 -4.57 -9.31
C ALA A 42 -11.30 -4.66 -10.83
N GLU A 43 -11.55 -3.53 -11.50
CA GLU A 43 -11.69 -3.47 -12.97
C GLU A 43 -10.41 -3.86 -13.71
N HIS A 44 -9.24 -3.60 -13.10
CA HIS A 44 -7.95 -4.08 -13.63
C HIS A 44 -7.78 -5.60 -13.47
N GLY A 45 -8.54 -6.24 -12.58
CA GLY A 45 -8.44 -7.66 -12.25
C GLY A 45 -7.50 -7.95 -11.08
N SER A 46 -7.08 -6.95 -10.33
CA SER A 46 -6.22 -7.10 -9.15
C SER A 46 -7.04 -7.45 -7.90
N GLU A 47 -6.56 -8.41 -7.12
CA GLU A 47 -7.00 -8.62 -5.76
C GLU A 47 -6.45 -7.51 -4.85
N ILE A 48 -7.27 -7.03 -3.92
CA ILE A 48 -6.83 -6.08 -2.89
C ILE A 48 -6.51 -6.81 -1.60
N ILE A 49 -5.32 -6.58 -1.05
CA ILE A 49 -4.96 -6.92 0.34
C ILE A 49 -4.94 -5.63 1.16
N TYR A 50 -5.63 -5.62 2.32
CA TYR A 50 -5.66 -4.45 3.18
C TYR A 50 -5.88 -4.81 4.66
N GLY A 51 -5.95 -3.81 5.52
CA GLY A 51 -6.06 -3.98 6.97
C GLY A 51 -7.41 -4.49 7.51
N GLY A 52 -8.35 -4.91 6.66
CA GLY A 52 -9.57 -5.62 7.07
C GLY A 52 -10.69 -4.75 7.66
N GLY A 53 -10.48 -3.45 7.89
CA GLY A 53 -11.45 -2.59 8.57
C GLY A 53 -12.68 -2.23 7.73
N SER A 54 -13.82 -2.03 8.41
CA SER A 54 -15.14 -1.78 7.79
C SER A 54 -15.52 -0.30 7.66
N VAL A 55 -14.71 0.62 8.20
CA VAL A 55 -15.08 2.05 8.28
C VAL A 55 -14.04 2.96 7.63
N GLY A 56 -14.41 4.21 7.38
CA GLY A 56 -13.51 5.21 6.81
C GLY A 56 -13.09 4.89 5.37
N SER A 57 -11.86 5.19 5.02
CA SER A 57 -11.29 4.85 3.71
C SER A 57 -11.11 3.34 3.52
N MET A 58 -10.88 2.57 4.60
CA MET A 58 -10.81 1.11 4.56
C MET A 58 -12.12 0.50 4.05
N GLY A 59 -13.25 0.86 4.68
CA GLY A 59 -14.56 0.37 4.26
C GLY A 59 -14.90 0.81 2.84
N ALA A 60 -14.66 2.08 2.51
CA ALA A 60 -14.92 2.62 1.18
C ALA A 60 -14.11 1.93 0.07
N LEU A 61 -12.84 1.61 0.33
CA LEU A 61 -11.98 0.83 -0.57
C LEU A 61 -12.56 -0.56 -0.85
N ALA A 62 -12.89 -1.29 0.23
CA ALA A 62 -13.44 -2.64 0.12
C ALA A 62 -14.79 -2.63 -0.61
N ASP A 63 -15.70 -1.74 -0.22
CA ASP A 63 -16.99 -1.56 -0.91
C ASP A 63 -16.82 -1.30 -2.40
N GLY A 64 -15.94 -0.36 -2.78
CA GLY A 64 -15.72 0.00 -4.18
C GLY A 64 -15.20 -1.17 -5.03
N ALA A 65 -14.33 -2.00 -4.46
CA ALA A 65 -13.83 -3.19 -5.13
C ALA A 65 -14.89 -4.29 -5.25
N LEU A 66 -15.60 -4.58 -4.16
CA LEU A 66 -16.64 -5.63 -4.12
C LEU A 66 -17.82 -5.29 -5.04
N GLU A 67 -18.27 -4.04 -5.06
CA GLU A 67 -19.32 -3.54 -5.98
C GLU A 67 -18.94 -3.69 -7.47
N ALA A 68 -17.64 -3.58 -7.77
CA ALA A 68 -17.11 -3.82 -9.12
C ALA A 68 -16.82 -5.32 -9.41
N GLY A 69 -17.18 -6.23 -8.51
CA GLY A 69 -16.96 -7.67 -8.68
C GLY A 69 -15.53 -8.14 -8.41
N GLY A 70 -14.71 -7.31 -7.77
CA GLY A 70 -13.32 -7.63 -7.40
C GLY A 70 -13.20 -8.51 -6.16
N SER A 71 -11.98 -8.97 -5.91
CA SER A 71 -11.61 -9.77 -4.74
C SER A 71 -10.88 -8.90 -3.71
N VAL A 72 -11.26 -9.04 -2.44
CA VAL A 72 -10.70 -8.28 -1.32
C VAL A 72 -10.37 -9.19 -0.16
N THR A 73 -9.09 -9.23 0.22
CA THR A 73 -8.59 -9.95 1.40
C THR A 73 -8.24 -8.95 2.50
N GLY A 74 -8.88 -9.12 3.66
CA GLY A 74 -8.54 -8.38 4.88
C GLY A 74 -7.56 -9.16 5.74
N VAL A 75 -6.53 -8.49 6.29
CA VAL A 75 -5.61 -9.09 7.28
C VAL A 75 -5.78 -8.35 8.60
N LEU A 76 -6.27 -9.06 9.63
CA LEU A 76 -6.67 -8.46 10.88
C LEU A 76 -6.15 -9.27 12.08
N PRO A 77 -5.58 -8.62 13.11
CA PRO A 77 -5.25 -9.32 14.36
C PRO A 77 -6.50 -9.79 15.08
N GLU A 78 -6.41 -10.93 15.75
CA GLU A 78 -7.50 -11.58 16.49
C GLU A 78 -8.24 -10.60 17.41
N PHE A 79 -7.52 -9.81 18.20
CA PHE A 79 -8.13 -8.84 19.13
C PHE A 79 -8.97 -7.75 18.44
N MET A 80 -8.65 -7.41 17.17
CA MET A 80 -9.45 -6.45 16.38
C MET A 80 -10.69 -7.11 15.78
N ASP A 81 -10.61 -8.38 15.42
CA ASP A 81 -11.77 -9.14 14.94
C ASP A 81 -12.78 -9.40 16.07
N GLU A 82 -12.30 -9.71 17.28
CA GLU A 82 -13.13 -9.81 18.49
C GLU A 82 -13.91 -8.51 18.80
N LEU A 83 -13.37 -7.34 18.40
CA LEU A 83 -14.04 -6.05 18.51
C LEU A 83 -14.99 -5.74 17.33
N GLU A 84 -15.23 -6.72 16.46
CA GLU A 84 -16.11 -6.60 15.29
C GLU A 84 -15.73 -5.46 14.33
N TRP A 85 -14.43 -5.14 14.22
CA TRP A 85 -13.94 -4.10 13.33
C TRP A 85 -13.80 -4.56 11.87
N SER A 86 -13.88 -5.89 11.64
CA SER A 86 -13.74 -6.48 10.31
C SER A 86 -14.92 -6.11 9.39
N HIS A 87 -14.61 -5.95 8.11
CA HIS A 87 -15.61 -5.76 7.07
C HIS A 87 -16.31 -7.10 6.76
N LYS A 88 -17.62 -7.16 6.82
CA LYS A 88 -18.42 -8.43 6.74
C LYS A 88 -18.61 -8.96 5.31
N GLY A 89 -18.30 -8.16 4.28
CA GLY A 89 -18.46 -8.53 2.88
C GLY A 89 -17.18 -8.99 2.16
N LEU A 90 -16.07 -9.16 2.87
CA LEU A 90 -14.79 -9.54 2.27
C LEU A 90 -14.85 -10.89 1.56
N THR A 91 -14.05 -11.03 0.50
CA THR A 91 -13.82 -12.32 -0.15
C THR A 91 -13.11 -13.28 0.79
N GLU A 92 -12.10 -12.78 1.52
CA GLU A 92 -11.35 -13.52 2.53
C GLU A 92 -11.00 -12.63 3.72
N LEU A 93 -11.05 -13.18 4.94
CA LEU A 93 -10.53 -12.57 6.16
C LEU A 93 -9.44 -13.47 6.74
N GLN A 94 -8.22 -12.98 6.78
CA GLN A 94 -7.09 -13.65 7.40
C GLN A 94 -6.88 -13.11 8.81
N VAL A 95 -7.16 -13.93 9.81
CA VAL A 95 -6.94 -13.57 11.21
C VAL A 95 -5.54 -14.00 11.63
N VAL A 96 -4.79 -13.09 12.22
CA VAL A 96 -3.41 -13.27 12.65
C VAL A 96 -3.24 -12.99 14.14
N SER A 97 -2.17 -13.52 14.75
CA SER A 97 -1.95 -13.37 16.19
C SER A 97 -1.38 -12.01 16.59
N THR A 98 -0.63 -11.35 15.69
CA THR A 98 0.10 -10.11 16.03
C THR A 98 0.03 -9.06 14.92
N MET A 99 0.22 -7.78 15.30
CA MET A 99 0.37 -6.69 14.34
C MET A 99 1.57 -6.89 13.40
N HIS A 100 2.63 -7.53 13.88
CA HIS A 100 3.80 -7.81 13.04
C HIS A 100 3.46 -8.80 11.93
N GLN A 101 2.81 -9.92 12.26
CA GLN A 101 2.35 -10.90 11.26
C GLN A 101 1.39 -10.27 10.25
N ARG A 102 0.48 -9.39 10.72
CA ARG A 102 -0.43 -8.66 9.84
C ARG A 102 0.32 -7.90 8.75
N LYS A 103 1.26 -7.04 9.14
CA LYS A 103 2.04 -6.23 8.20
C LYS A 103 2.88 -7.09 7.26
N GLN A 104 3.53 -8.11 7.81
CA GLN A 104 4.32 -9.04 7.02
C GLN A 104 3.48 -9.72 5.94
N GLN A 105 2.31 -10.28 6.28
CA GLN A 105 1.43 -10.94 5.31
C GLN A 105 0.91 -10.00 4.24
N MET A 106 0.62 -8.73 4.60
CA MET A 106 0.17 -7.73 3.63
C MET A 106 1.26 -7.39 2.60
N ILE A 107 2.51 -7.27 3.03
CA ILE A 107 3.64 -6.90 2.16
C ILE A 107 4.11 -8.09 1.31
N GLU A 108 4.38 -9.24 1.93
CA GLU A 108 5.02 -10.39 1.28
C GLU A 108 4.19 -10.98 0.13
N ASN A 109 2.88 -10.77 0.16
CA ASN A 109 1.97 -11.31 -0.84
C ASN A 109 1.50 -10.26 -1.86
N SER A 110 2.20 -9.13 -2.00
CA SER A 110 1.76 -8.05 -2.89
C SER A 110 2.75 -7.79 -4.05
N ASP A 111 2.20 -7.55 -5.24
CA ASP A 111 2.92 -7.14 -6.44
C ASP A 111 3.12 -5.62 -6.51
N GLY A 112 2.49 -4.90 -5.61
CA GLY A 112 2.60 -3.45 -5.46
C GLY A 112 1.91 -2.96 -4.20
N ILE A 113 2.33 -1.79 -3.71
CA ILE A 113 1.75 -1.13 -2.55
C ILE A 113 1.18 0.21 -2.96
N ILE A 114 -0.03 0.51 -2.50
CA ILE A 114 -0.64 1.84 -2.57
C ILE A 114 -0.83 2.36 -1.15
N ALA A 115 -0.37 3.58 -0.88
CA ALA A 115 -0.72 4.29 0.34
C ALA A 115 -1.70 5.43 0.03
N LEU A 116 -2.88 5.35 0.63
CA LEU A 116 -3.88 6.42 0.64
C LEU A 116 -3.69 7.30 1.89
N PRO A 117 -4.22 8.52 1.92
CA PRO A 117 -4.20 9.36 3.11
C PRO A 117 -4.68 8.64 4.36
N GLY A 118 -3.90 8.73 5.44
CA GLY A 118 -4.20 8.01 6.68
C GLY A 118 -3.49 8.56 7.90
N GLY A 119 -3.70 7.95 9.05
CA GLY A 119 -3.09 8.33 10.32
C GLY A 119 -1.73 7.66 10.58
N SER A 120 -1.35 7.63 11.86
CA SER A 120 -0.07 7.05 12.30
C SER A 120 0.12 5.58 11.88
N GLY A 121 -0.95 4.78 11.87
CA GLY A 121 -0.88 3.39 11.41
C GLY A 121 -0.52 3.28 9.92
N THR A 122 -1.14 4.12 9.09
CA THR A 122 -0.82 4.17 7.64
C THR A 122 0.62 4.62 7.40
N PHE A 123 1.11 5.62 8.16
CA PHE A 123 2.51 6.05 8.06
C PHE A 123 3.48 4.98 8.58
N GLU A 124 3.14 4.27 9.63
CA GLU A 124 3.95 3.19 10.17
C GLU A 124 4.10 2.04 9.15
N GLU A 125 2.99 1.61 8.54
CA GLU A 125 2.97 0.61 7.47
C GLU A 125 3.78 1.08 6.24
N LEU A 126 3.60 2.33 5.82
CA LEU A 126 4.35 2.91 4.69
C LEU A 126 5.86 2.98 4.97
N MET A 127 6.26 3.46 6.15
CA MET A 127 7.69 3.58 6.51
C MET A 127 8.36 2.21 6.63
N GLU A 128 7.65 1.20 7.10
CA GLU A 128 8.15 -0.17 7.10
C GLU A 128 8.36 -0.69 5.66
N ALA A 129 7.39 -0.50 4.78
CA ALA A 129 7.50 -0.89 3.37
C ALA A 129 8.67 -0.18 2.65
N LEU A 130 8.85 1.12 2.88
CA LEU A 130 9.98 1.89 2.36
C LEU A 130 11.32 1.38 2.92
N THR A 131 11.36 1.01 4.20
CA THR A 131 12.54 0.41 4.82
C THR A 131 12.87 -0.94 4.20
N TRP A 132 11.88 -1.79 3.97
CA TRP A 132 12.08 -3.07 3.29
C TRP A 132 12.55 -2.86 1.84
N LYS A 133 12.01 -1.88 1.13
CA LYS A 133 12.44 -1.55 -0.23
C LYS A 133 13.87 -1.04 -0.25
N ARG A 134 14.26 -0.16 0.67
CA ARG A 134 15.64 0.30 0.83
C ARG A 134 16.63 -0.86 1.05
N LEU A 135 16.21 -1.88 1.81
CA LEU A 135 17.00 -3.06 2.12
C LEU A 135 16.89 -4.17 1.07
N ALA A 136 16.24 -3.91 -0.08
CA ALA A 136 15.96 -4.87 -1.14
C ALA A 136 15.19 -6.13 -0.69
N LEU A 137 14.49 -6.06 0.46
CA LEU A 137 13.57 -7.10 0.95
C LEU A 137 12.21 -7.04 0.25
N TYR A 138 11.84 -5.86 -0.26
CA TYR A 138 10.68 -5.63 -1.12
C TYR A 138 11.12 -4.84 -2.35
N ARG A 139 10.78 -5.30 -3.55
CA ARG A 139 11.26 -4.70 -4.80
C ARG A 139 10.15 -4.08 -5.64
N ASN A 140 8.92 -4.49 -5.38
CA ASN A 140 7.75 -4.08 -6.14
C ASN A 140 7.43 -2.58 -5.97
N PRO A 141 6.62 -1.98 -6.86
CA PRO A 141 6.29 -0.57 -6.83
C PRO A 141 5.54 -0.14 -5.55
N ILE A 142 5.80 1.09 -5.11
CA ILE A 142 5.07 1.77 -4.05
C ILE A 142 4.53 3.08 -4.62
N VAL A 143 3.21 3.30 -4.54
CA VAL A 143 2.54 4.50 -5.07
C VAL A 143 1.76 5.20 -3.96
N LEU A 144 1.94 6.51 -3.83
CA LEU A 144 1.20 7.36 -2.90
C LEU A 144 0.08 8.09 -3.65
N LEU A 145 -1.16 7.97 -3.20
CA LEU A 145 -2.26 8.77 -3.72
C LEU A 145 -2.36 10.09 -2.94
N ASN A 146 -1.91 11.16 -3.56
CA ASN A 146 -1.80 12.48 -2.95
C ASN A 146 -3.09 13.30 -3.03
N THR A 147 -4.22 12.70 -2.69
CA THR A 147 -5.52 13.38 -2.64
C THR A 147 -5.39 14.64 -1.76
N ARG A 148 -5.77 15.81 -2.30
CA ARG A 148 -5.71 17.10 -1.60
C ARG A 148 -4.32 17.54 -1.14
N GLY A 149 -3.24 17.04 -1.73
CA GLY A 149 -1.87 17.36 -1.30
C GLY A 149 -1.49 16.74 0.05
N TYR A 150 -2.16 15.65 0.45
CA TYR A 150 -1.98 15.05 1.78
C TYR A 150 -0.55 14.62 2.08
N PHE A 151 0.16 14.11 1.07
CA PHE A 151 1.55 13.64 1.21
C PHE A 151 2.60 14.72 0.92
N ASP A 152 2.24 15.98 0.65
CA ASP A 152 3.22 17.05 0.37
C ASP A 152 4.19 17.24 1.55
N ALA A 153 3.68 17.25 2.78
CA ALA A 153 4.52 17.35 3.98
C ALA A 153 5.42 16.13 4.20
N PHE A 154 4.95 14.93 3.84
CA PHE A 154 5.75 13.71 3.87
C PHE A 154 6.90 13.81 2.87
N GLN A 155 6.64 14.24 1.64
CA GLN A 155 7.67 14.42 0.62
C GLN A 155 8.72 15.44 1.07
N ALA A 156 8.29 16.59 1.59
CA ALA A 156 9.20 17.61 2.10
C ALA A 156 10.09 17.07 3.25
N MET A 157 9.52 16.26 4.15
CA MET A 157 10.27 15.61 5.23
C MET A 157 11.33 14.64 4.69
N MET A 158 10.99 13.84 3.68
CA MET A 158 11.90 12.87 3.08
C MET A 158 13.01 13.58 2.28
N GLU A 159 12.69 14.67 1.58
CA GLU A 159 13.67 15.53 0.91
C GLU A 159 14.64 16.15 1.91
N GLN A 160 14.14 16.65 3.05
CA GLN A 160 14.98 17.17 4.10
C GLN A 160 15.91 16.09 4.67
N ALA A 161 15.40 14.89 4.93
CA ALA A 161 16.23 13.77 5.40
C ALA A 161 17.35 13.42 4.41
N SER A 162 17.10 13.53 3.10
CA SER A 162 18.13 13.35 2.07
C SER A 162 19.14 14.50 2.07
N ASN A 163 18.69 15.76 2.15
CA ASN A 163 19.55 16.95 2.16
C ASN A 163 20.46 16.99 3.40
N GLU A 164 19.99 16.49 4.54
CA GLU A 164 20.74 16.37 5.79
C GLU A 164 21.59 15.08 5.87
N HIS A 165 21.63 14.30 4.78
CA HIS A 165 22.41 13.06 4.65
C HIS A 165 21.99 11.91 5.61
N PHE A 166 20.73 11.88 6.07
CA PHE A 166 20.16 10.74 6.79
C PHE A 166 19.76 9.60 5.85
N MET A 167 19.63 9.89 4.56
CA MET A 167 19.37 8.92 3.52
C MET A 167 19.95 9.38 2.18
N HIS A 168 20.27 8.43 1.31
CA HIS A 168 20.78 8.74 -0.03
C HIS A 168 19.67 9.33 -0.92
N CYS A 169 19.99 10.27 -1.82
CA CYS A 169 19.00 10.94 -2.70
C CYS A 169 18.27 9.96 -3.62
N GLU A 170 18.90 8.86 -4.07
CA GLU A 170 18.23 7.82 -4.84
C GLU A 170 17.06 7.17 -4.10
N HIS A 171 17.06 7.17 -2.76
CA HIS A 171 15.95 6.62 -1.98
C HIS A 171 14.64 7.41 -2.17
N LEU A 172 14.69 8.65 -2.64
CA LEU A 172 13.49 9.42 -3.02
C LEU A 172 12.77 8.82 -4.23
N ARG A 173 13.39 7.88 -4.96
CA ARG A 173 12.81 7.14 -6.08
C ARG A 173 12.14 5.83 -5.67
N MET A 174 12.13 5.49 -4.36
CA MET A 174 11.49 4.27 -3.86
C MET A 174 9.97 4.27 -4.04
N TRP A 175 9.37 5.45 -4.22
CA TRP A 175 7.93 5.60 -4.43
C TRP A 175 7.62 6.59 -5.55
N THR A 176 6.43 6.45 -6.11
CA THR A 176 5.83 7.41 -7.04
C THR A 176 4.62 8.07 -6.38
N THR A 177 4.39 9.35 -6.65
CA THR A 177 3.22 10.07 -6.14
C THR A 177 2.30 10.45 -7.28
N VAL A 178 1.02 10.17 -7.14
CA VAL A 178 -0.03 10.51 -8.10
C VAL A 178 -1.15 11.29 -7.42
N SER A 179 -1.90 12.09 -8.18
CA SER A 179 -2.93 12.97 -7.61
C SER A 179 -4.34 12.40 -7.72
N ARG A 180 -4.57 11.46 -8.62
CA ARG A 180 -5.89 10.90 -8.93
C ARG A 180 -5.88 9.37 -8.91
N PRO A 181 -6.97 8.71 -8.46
CA PRO A 181 -7.06 7.26 -8.46
C PRO A 181 -6.81 6.61 -9.83
N SER A 182 -7.23 7.26 -10.92
CA SER A 182 -7.01 6.76 -12.29
C SER A 182 -5.55 6.67 -12.73
N GLU A 183 -4.64 7.29 -11.99
CA GLU A 183 -3.20 7.27 -12.26
C GLU A 183 -2.47 6.13 -11.53
N LEU A 184 -3.14 5.44 -10.59
CA LEU A 184 -2.51 4.43 -9.72
C LEU A 184 -2.03 3.22 -10.51
N VAL A 185 -2.90 2.56 -11.28
CA VAL A 185 -2.53 1.37 -12.07
C VAL A 185 -1.43 1.71 -13.10
N PRO A 186 -1.53 2.79 -13.89
CA PRO A 186 -0.41 3.21 -14.76
C PRO A 186 0.90 3.44 -14.01
N ALA A 187 0.87 4.07 -12.83
CA ALA A 187 2.07 4.32 -12.03
C ALA A 187 2.71 3.04 -11.49
N LEU A 188 1.90 2.06 -11.05
CA LEU A 188 2.40 0.75 -10.63
C LEU A 188 3.10 0.02 -11.78
N LEU A 189 2.51 0.03 -12.98
CA LEU A 189 3.05 -0.64 -14.17
C LEU A 189 4.30 0.02 -14.76
N GLN A 190 4.49 1.33 -14.51
CA GLN A 190 5.58 2.14 -15.07
C GLN A 190 6.70 2.40 -14.07
N SER A 191 6.57 1.91 -12.83
CA SER A 191 7.60 2.09 -11.82
C SER A 191 8.90 1.42 -12.21
N ASP A 192 10.00 2.10 -11.95
CA ASP A 192 11.35 1.55 -12.13
C ASP A 192 11.57 0.34 -11.22
N ASP A 193 12.31 -0.64 -11.72
CA ASP A 193 12.77 -1.76 -10.90
C ASP A 193 13.68 -1.26 -9.77
N TRP A 194 13.41 -1.73 -8.57
CA TRP A 194 14.28 -1.51 -7.41
C TRP A 194 15.06 -2.79 -7.12
N ASP A 195 16.27 -2.86 -7.66
CA ASP A 195 17.10 -4.07 -7.58
C ASP A 195 18.06 -4.10 -6.37
N SER A 196 18.71 -5.24 -6.19
CA SER A 196 19.68 -5.44 -5.13
C SER A 196 21.01 -4.68 -5.36
N GLU A 197 21.26 -4.17 -6.56
CA GLU A 197 22.46 -3.38 -6.82
C GLU A 197 22.44 -2.05 -6.04
N ARG A 198 21.23 -1.56 -5.70
CA ARG A 198 21.03 -0.36 -4.88
C ARG A 198 21.19 -0.60 -3.37
N LEU A 199 21.41 -1.84 -2.93
CA LEU A 199 21.59 -2.16 -1.51
C LEU A 199 22.81 -1.45 -0.90
N HIS A 200 23.87 -1.19 -1.70
CA HIS A 200 25.04 -0.44 -1.23
C HIS A 200 24.72 1.01 -0.80
N LEU A 201 23.60 1.58 -1.29
CA LEU A 201 23.12 2.90 -0.88
C LEU A 201 22.46 2.90 0.50
N ALA A 202 22.08 1.73 1.03
CA ALA A 202 21.39 1.63 2.31
C ALA A 202 22.28 1.95 3.53
N VAL A 203 23.60 1.92 3.35
CA VAL A 203 24.62 2.16 4.41
C VAL A 203 25.36 3.49 4.26
N GLN A 204 24.90 4.35 3.36
CA GLN A 204 25.47 5.68 3.10
C GLN A 204 24.62 6.77 3.71
#